data_9cdf9565e4ea6a40ab698e341411fd11
#
_entry.id   9cdf9565e4ea6a40ab698e341411fd11
#
_cell.length_a   1.000
_cell.length_b   1.000
_cell.length_c   1.000
_cell.angle_alpha   90.00
_cell.angle_beta   90.00
_cell.angle_gamma   90.00
#
_symmetry.space_group_name_H-M   'P 1'
#
loop_
_entity.id
_entity.type
_entity.pdbx_description
1 polymer ?
#
loop_
_entity_poly.entity_id
_entity_poly.type
_entity_poly.pdbx_seq_one_letter_code
_entity_poly.pdbx_strand_id
1 'polypeptide(L)'
;QVNLFDQTTPITVNNFLRYIDQDSYQDSTVHRSVPNFVLQGGGFKYEGTIPLDRIETFSSIQNEPVLSNVRGTIAMAKLSNSANSATSQWYFNLKDNSVSLDATNGGYTVFGQVTTEQGMAVIDKIAALERCGEVPVVNYTSSQCSDTSVDPDESNLVTVNNIVIIDADPTTAANLSPKSNTLIDNVPTPTPNPVPEPEKSSSGSLLTSLFLMVGIVGRRYRKKR
;
A
#
# COMPACT_ATOMS: atom_id res chain seq x y z
N GLN A 1 -8.00 19.32 -1.90
CA GLN A 1 -8.65 18.68 -3.03
C GLN A 1 -7.62 17.83 -3.77
N VAL A 2 -8.03 16.62 -4.19
CA VAL A 2 -7.25 15.70 -5.04
C VAL A 2 -8.05 15.45 -6.30
N ASN A 3 -7.40 15.45 -7.46
CA ASN A 3 -7.98 15.00 -8.71
C ASN A 3 -7.43 13.59 -9.01
N LEU A 4 -8.33 12.67 -9.37
CA LEU A 4 -7.97 11.28 -9.69
C LEU A 4 -7.68 11.14 -11.19
N PHE A 5 -6.87 10.15 -11.55
CA PHE A 5 -6.47 9.88 -12.94
C PHE A 5 -7.28 8.70 -13.51
N ASP A 6 -8.61 8.87 -13.57
CA ASP A 6 -9.58 7.82 -13.95
C ASP A 6 -9.25 7.11 -15.25
N GLN A 7 -8.79 7.85 -16.25
CA GLN A 7 -8.47 7.30 -17.57
C GLN A 7 -7.08 6.68 -17.65
N THR A 8 -6.16 7.08 -16.76
CA THR A 8 -4.76 6.64 -16.82
C THR A 8 -4.50 5.43 -15.92
N THR A 9 -5.13 5.40 -14.74
CA THR A 9 -4.99 4.32 -13.76
C THR A 9 -6.35 3.83 -13.26
N PRO A 10 -7.22 3.35 -14.17
CA PRO A 10 -8.62 3.05 -13.89
C PRO A 10 -8.83 1.94 -12.85
N ILE A 11 -7.98 0.92 -12.81
CA ILE A 11 -8.09 -0.18 -11.84
C ILE A 11 -7.88 0.38 -10.42
N THR A 12 -6.88 1.23 -10.27
CA THR A 12 -6.51 1.82 -8.98
C THR A 12 -7.54 2.83 -8.52
N VAL A 13 -8.02 3.72 -9.42
CA VAL A 13 -9.07 4.68 -9.11
C VAL A 13 -10.35 3.97 -8.69
N ASN A 14 -10.82 2.98 -9.46
CA ASN A 14 -12.02 2.21 -9.10
C ASN A 14 -11.88 1.50 -7.75
N ASN A 15 -10.69 0.96 -7.43
CA ASN A 15 -10.42 0.38 -6.13
C ASN A 15 -10.53 1.42 -5.00
N PHE A 16 -9.93 2.60 -5.16
CA PHE A 16 -9.99 3.68 -4.18
C PHE A 16 -11.42 4.18 -3.96
N LEU A 17 -12.18 4.40 -5.05
CA LEU A 17 -13.58 4.81 -4.99
C LEU A 17 -14.46 3.76 -4.29
N ARG A 18 -14.19 2.47 -4.51
CA ARG A 18 -14.90 1.38 -3.82
C ARG A 18 -14.74 1.45 -2.29
N TYR A 19 -13.55 1.81 -1.78
CA TYR A 19 -13.35 2.01 -0.34
C TYR A 19 -14.08 3.25 0.17
N ILE A 20 -14.23 4.30 -0.65
CA ILE A 20 -15.03 5.49 -0.32
C ILE A 20 -16.50 5.11 -0.25
N ASP A 21 -17.04 4.40 -1.24
CA ASP A 21 -18.45 3.98 -1.32
C ASP A 21 -18.88 3.08 -0.16
N GLN A 22 -17.93 2.40 0.47
CA GLN A 22 -18.17 1.54 1.65
C GLN A 22 -17.82 2.23 2.97
N ASP A 23 -17.61 3.55 2.98
CA ASP A 23 -17.20 4.34 4.15
C ASP A 23 -15.96 3.77 4.87
N SER A 24 -15.15 2.98 4.16
CA SER A 24 -14.00 2.28 4.76
C SER A 24 -12.94 3.25 5.27
N TYR A 25 -12.82 4.43 4.67
CA TYR A 25 -11.87 5.47 5.09
C TYR A 25 -12.42 6.44 6.13
N GLN A 26 -13.72 6.37 6.45
CA GLN A 26 -14.30 7.20 7.50
C GLN A 26 -13.58 6.93 8.83
N ASP A 27 -13.18 7.99 9.51
CA ASP A 27 -12.44 7.97 10.77
C ASP A 27 -11.14 7.16 10.75
N SER A 28 -10.56 6.98 9.55
CA SER A 28 -9.26 6.32 9.41
C SER A 28 -8.10 7.25 9.81
N THR A 29 -7.02 6.66 10.29
CA THR A 29 -5.87 7.39 10.82
C THR A 29 -4.75 7.51 9.78
N VAL A 30 -4.12 8.68 9.71
CA VAL A 30 -2.81 8.84 9.09
C VAL A 30 -1.79 8.18 10.00
N HIS A 31 -1.40 6.96 9.68
CA HIS A 31 -0.63 6.09 10.57
C HIS A 31 0.88 6.11 10.31
N ARG A 32 1.32 6.83 9.26
CA ARG A 32 2.74 6.89 8.90
C ARG A 32 3.09 8.22 8.27
N SER A 33 4.12 8.88 8.80
CA SER A 33 4.70 10.10 8.26
C SER A 33 6.22 9.97 8.27
N VAL A 34 6.84 9.90 7.09
CA VAL A 34 8.29 9.89 6.93
C VAL A 34 8.71 11.21 6.29
N PRO A 35 9.42 12.09 7.01
CA PRO A 35 9.82 13.40 6.52
C PRO A 35 10.57 13.31 5.19
N ASN A 36 10.28 14.22 4.27
CA ASN A 36 10.88 14.22 2.94
C ASN A 36 10.74 12.88 2.19
N PHE A 37 9.66 12.16 2.45
CA PHE A 37 9.34 10.94 1.73
C PHE A 37 7.84 10.82 1.50
N VAL A 38 7.06 10.27 2.45
CA VAL A 38 5.63 10.02 2.26
C VAL A 38 4.81 10.32 3.52
N LEU A 39 3.53 10.64 3.31
CA LEU A 39 2.47 10.70 4.32
C LEU A 39 1.41 9.66 3.96
N GLN A 40 1.20 8.64 4.80
CA GLN A 40 0.43 7.45 4.47
C GLN A 40 -0.77 7.25 5.40
N GLY A 41 -1.91 6.88 4.80
CA GLY A 41 -3.18 6.60 5.46
C GLY A 41 -3.92 5.41 4.84
N GLY A 42 -5.21 5.28 5.17
CA GLY A 42 -6.11 4.29 4.55
C GLY A 42 -5.89 2.84 4.99
N GLY A 43 -5.24 2.60 6.13
CA GLY A 43 -4.97 1.24 6.58
C GLY A 43 -5.48 0.92 7.98
N PHE A 44 -5.74 1.94 8.79
CA PHE A 44 -6.03 1.76 10.20
C PHE A 44 -7.04 2.78 10.72
N LYS A 45 -7.73 2.41 11.80
CA LYS A 45 -8.63 3.26 12.60
C LYS A 45 -8.24 3.18 14.07
N TYR A 46 -8.66 4.18 14.83
CA TYR A 46 -8.58 4.16 16.28
C TYR A 46 -9.96 3.73 16.85
N GLU A 47 -10.01 2.59 17.50
CA GLU A 47 -11.23 2.03 18.12
C GLU A 47 -11.17 2.11 19.66
N GLY A 48 -10.54 3.18 20.18
CA GLY A 48 -10.45 3.46 21.61
C GLY A 48 -9.21 2.89 22.29
N THR A 49 -8.37 2.15 21.61
CA THR A 49 -7.13 1.55 22.15
C THR A 49 -5.99 1.57 21.13
N ILE A 50 -4.75 1.44 21.61
CA ILE A 50 -3.57 1.18 20.82
C ILE A 50 -3.17 -0.30 21.00
N PRO A 51 -2.73 -1.02 19.96
CA PRO A 51 -2.44 -0.55 18.60
C PRO A 51 -3.71 -0.27 17.76
N LEU A 52 -3.57 0.57 16.73
CA LEU A 52 -4.64 0.90 15.79
C LEU A 52 -5.18 -0.37 15.10
N ASP A 53 -6.49 -0.44 14.94
CA ASP A 53 -7.17 -1.54 14.26
C ASP A 53 -7.06 -1.42 12.73
N ARG A 54 -6.89 -2.55 12.04
CA ARG A 54 -6.85 -2.58 10.58
C ARG A 54 -8.24 -2.40 10.01
N ILE A 55 -8.37 -1.57 8.96
CA ILE A 55 -9.60 -1.56 8.17
C ILE A 55 -9.72 -2.86 7.38
N GLU A 56 -10.96 -3.30 7.14
CA GLU A 56 -11.23 -4.45 6.29
C GLU A 56 -10.80 -4.17 4.85
N THR A 57 -10.18 -5.16 4.18
CA THR A 57 -9.64 -4.99 2.84
C THR A 57 -10.31 -5.89 1.82
N PHE A 58 -10.51 -5.36 0.61
CA PHE A 58 -10.85 -6.16 -0.56
C PHE A 58 -9.61 -6.90 -1.10
N SER A 59 -9.83 -7.75 -2.10
CA SER A 59 -8.74 -8.39 -2.83
C SER A 59 -7.76 -7.36 -3.41
N SER A 60 -6.48 -7.70 -3.43
CA SER A 60 -5.45 -6.86 -4.05
C SER A 60 -5.69 -6.66 -5.53
N ILE A 61 -5.19 -5.54 -6.06
CA ILE A 61 -5.36 -5.12 -7.45
C ILE A 61 -4.07 -5.21 -8.25
N GLN A 62 -4.22 -5.26 -9.57
CA GLN A 62 -3.11 -5.13 -10.51
C GLN A 62 -2.49 -3.73 -10.40
N ASN A 63 -1.16 -3.67 -10.46
CA ASN A 63 -0.39 -2.44 -10.43
C ASN A 63 -0.42 -1.74 -11.80
N GLU A 64 -0.51 -0.40 -11.80
CA GLU A 64 -0.54 0.46 -13.00
C GLU A 64 0.55 1.55 -12.90
N PRO A 65 1.86 1.21 -12.92
CA PRO A 65 2.95 2.11 -12.58
C PRO A 65 3.33 3.06 -13.72
N VAL A 66 2.34 3.67 -14.39
CA VAL A 66 2.53 4.49 -15.61
C VAL A 66 2.86 5.95 -15.31
N LEU A 67 2.64 6.41 -14.09
CA LEU A 67 2.91 7.78 -13.66
C LEU A 67 3.98 7.84 -12.58
N SER A 68 4.73 8.93 -12.55
CA SER A 68 5.89 9.15 -11.68
C SER A 68 5.48 9.63 -10.28
N ASN A 69 6.14 9.10 -9.25
CA ASN A 69 5.95 9.43 -7.84
C ASN A 69 6.62 10.78 -7.50
N VAL A 70 6.06 11.88 -8.00
CA VAL A 70 6.56 13.24 -7.72
C VAL A 70 5.76 13.90 -6.60
N ARG A 71 6.33 14.97 -5.99
CA ARG A 71 5.66 15.72 -4.92
C ARG A 71 4.21 16.08 -5.26
N GLY A 72 3.32 15.86 -4.30
CA GLY A 72 1.89 16.18 -4.40
C GLY A 72 1.04 15.12 -5.10
N THR A 73 1.64 14.04 -5.61
CA THR A 73 0.87 12.90 -6.11
C THR A 73 0.44 11.99 -4.97
N ILE A 74 -0.72 11.32 -5.16
CA ILE A 74 -1.20 10.24 -4.33
C ILE A 74 -0.99 8.90 -5.04
N ALA A 75 -0.49 7.90 -4.29
CA ALA A 75 -0.17 6.58 -4.82
C ALA A 75 -0.57 5.45 -3.86
N MET A 76 -0.67 4.22 -4.37
CA MET A 76 -1.01 3.05 -3.56
C MET A 76 0.21 2.45 -2.87
N ALA A 77 0.08 2.19 -1.57
CA ALA A 77 1.03 1.39 -0.84
C ALA A 77 0.88 -0.09 -1.16
N LYS A 78 1.98 -0.84 -1.10
CA LYS A 78 2.06 -2.27 -1.42
C LYS A 78 2.93 -3.01 -0.42
N LEU A 79 2.76 -4.34 -0.35
CA LEU A 79 3.69 -5.20 0.37
C LEU A 79 5.04 -5.28 -0.36
N SER A 80 6.11 -5.39 0.40
CA SER A 80 7.45 -5.61 -0.16
C SER A 80 7.47 -6.87 -1.02
N ASN A 81 8.17 -6.81 -2.16
CA ASN A 81 8.33 -7.93 -3.09
C ASN A 81 7.03 -8.49 -3.71
N SER A 82 5.97 -7.68 -3.75
CA SER A 82 4.70 -8.05 -4.38
C SER A 82 4.10 -6.87 -5.15
N ALA A 83 4.33 -6.83 -6.45
CA ALA A 83 3.91 -5.73 -7.32
C ALA A 83 2.39 -5.51 -7.32
N ASN A 84 1.60 -6.58 -7.25
CA ASN A 84 0.14 -6.59 -7.32
C ASN A 84 -0.50 -6.81 -5.94
N SER A 85 -0.01 -6.15 -4.89
CA SER A 85 -0.48 -6.31 -3.52
C SER A 85 -1.19 -5.10 -2.93
N ALA A 86 -1.45 -4.07 -3.74
CA ALA A 86 -2.20 -2.90 -3.28
C ALA A 86 -3.64 -3.28 -2.89
N THR A 87 -4.09 -2.75 -1.75
CA THR A 87 -5.48 -2.90 -1.26
C THR A 87 -6.07 -1.53 -0.93
N SER A 88 -6.06 -1.11 0.34
CA SER A 88 -6.68 0.13 0.81
C SER A 88 -5.70 1.27 1.04
N GLN A 89 -4.44 0.97 1.39
CA GLN A 89 -3.52 1.99 1.85
C GLN A 89 -2.99 2.86 0.71
N TRP A 90 -3.01 4.16 0.95
CA TRP A 90 -2.50 5.19 0.04
C TRP A 90 -1.46 6.07 0.74
N TYR A 91 -0.66 6.79 -0.05
CA TYR A 91 0.25 7.80 0.48
C TYR A 91 0.36 9.01 -0.45
N PHE A 92 0.64 10.17 0.13
CA PHE A 92 1.07 11.36 -0.60
C PHE A 92 2.59 11.42 -0.67
N ASN A 93 3.11 11.76 -1.84
CA ASN A 93 4.53 12.03 -2.03
C ASN A 93 4.87 13.44 -1.51
N LEU A 94 5.78 13.54 -0.52
CA LEU A 94 6.21 14.80 0.08
C LEU A 94 7.35 15.47 -0.68
N LYS A 95 8.01 14.73 -1.58
CA LYS A 95 9.02 15.22 -2.52
C LYS A 95 8.96 14.45 -3.83
N ASP A 96 9.90 14.71 -4.75
CA ASP A 96 10.13 13.82 -5.89
C ASP A 96 10.78 12.51 -5.39
N ASN A 97 10.02 11.43 -5.40
CA ASN A 97 10.41 10.09 -5.00
C ASN A 97 10.60 9.15 -6.20
N SER A 98 10.61 9.68 -7.42
CA SER A 98 10.68 8.88 -8.66
C SER A 98 11.81 7.86 -8.65
N VAL A 99 13.01 8.27 -8.25
CA VAL A 99 14.19 7.39 -8.18
C VAL A 99 13.97 6.18 -7.26
N SER A 100 13.20 6.35 -6.17
CA SER A 100 12.98 5.31 -5.17
C SER A 100 11.75 4.45 -5.44
N LEU A 101 10.70 5.00 -6.10
CA LEU A 101 9.40 4.37 -6.15
C LEU A 101 8.94 3.99 -7.56
N ASP A 102 9.47 4.61 -8.61
CA ASP A 102 8.96 4.39 -9.97
C ASP A 102 9.35 3.03 -10.55
N ALA A 103 10.47 2.44 -10.13
CA ALA A 103 10.94 1.14 -10.62
C ALA A 103 10.93 0.04 -9.54
N THR A 104 11.14 0.42 -8.28
CA THR A 104 11.23 -0.53 -7.15
C THR A 104 9.93 -1.32 -6.98
N ASN A 105 10.04 -2.63 -6.78
CA ASN A 105 8.88 -3.52 -6.59
C ASN A 105 7.84 -3.42 -7.75
N GLY A 106 8.31 -3.21 -9.00
CA GLY A 106 7.47 -3.03 -10.17
C GLY A 106 6.79 -1.67 -10.25
N GLY A 107 7.35 -0.64 -9.61
CA GLY A 107 6.80 0.72 -9.52
C GLY A 107 5.58 0.81 -8.61
N TYR A 108 5.27 1.99 -8.10
CA TYR A 108 4.09 2.26 -7.27
C TYR A 108 3.08 3.10 -8.07
N THR A 109 1.84 2.65 -8.14
CA THR A 109 0.80 3.32 -8.93
C THR A 109 0.42 4.66 -8.33
N VAL A 110 0.78 5.74 -9.02
CA VAL A 110 0.21 7.08 -8.81
C VAL A 110 -1.16 7.11 -9.48
N PHE A 111 -2.21 7.50 -8.74
CA PHE A 111 -3.59 7.50 -9.23
C PHE A 111 -4.32 8.83 -9.09
N GLY A 112 -3.62 9.88 -8.66
CA GLY A 112 -4.15 11.23 -8.55
C GLY A 112 -3.09 12.23 -8.10
N GLN A 113 -3.49 13.50 -8.03
CA GLN A 113 -2.64 14.58 -7.51
C GLN A 113 -3.44 15.64 -6.77
N VAL A 114 -2.79 16.29 -5.83
CA VAL A 114 -3.31 17.49 -5.16
C VAL A 114 -3.33 18.65 -6.14
N THR A 115 -4.47 19.35 -6.24
CA THR A 115 -4.70 20.40 -7.25
C THR A 115 -4.62 21.82 -6.69
N THR A 116 -4.47 21.98 -5.37
CA THR A 116 -4.46 23.31 -4.72
C THR A 116 -3.27 23.49 -3.80
N GLU A 117 -2.74 24.70 -3.73
CA GLU A 117 -1.68 25.06 -2.79
C GLU A 117 -2.13 24.84 -1.34
N GLN A 118 -3.39 25.15 -1.03
CA GLN A 118 -3.97 24.91 0.30
C GLN A 118 -3.98 23.43 0.66
N GLY A 119 -4.28 22.55 -0.31
CA GLY A 119 -4.20 21.10 -0.12
C GLY A 119 -2.79 20.63 0.21
N MET A 120 -1.79 21.14 -0.50
CA MET A 120 -0.38 20.85 -0.19
C MET A 120 0.03 21.41 1.17
N ALA A 121 -0.40 22.62 1.51
CA ALA A 121 -0.09 23.22 2.81
C ALA A 121 -0.65 22.41 3.99
N VAL A 122 -1.81 21.76 3.83
CA VAL A 122 -2.36 20.84 4.84
C VAL A 122 -1.48 19.60 4.98
N ILE A 123 -1.12 18.97 3.86
CA ILE A 123 -0.23 17.80 3.86
C ILE A 123 1.11 18.12 4.53
N ASP A 124 1.70 19.26 4.21
CA ASP A 124 2.96 19.72 4.80
C ASP A 124 2.86 19.96 6.30
N LYS A 125 1.74 20.54 6.77
CA LYS A 125 1.48 20.74 8.21
C LYS A 125 1.39 19.40 8.94
N ILE A 126 0.70 18.41 8.38
CA ILE A 126 0.63 17.07 8.96
C ILE A 126 2.01 16.41 8.98
N ALA A 127 2.77 16.54 7.88
CA ALA A 127 4.12 15.99 7.79
C ALA A 127 5.13 16.64 8.77
N ALA A 128 4.84 17.86 9.22
CA ALA A 128 5.67 18.60 10.19
C ALA A 128 5.33 18.30 11.66
N LEU A 129 4.27 17.52 11.94
CA LEU A 129 3.89 17.16 13.30
C LEU A 129 4.97 16.29 13.98
N GLU A 130 4.97 16.32 15.33
CA GLU A 130 5.67 15.33 16.14
C GLU A 130 5.18 13.91 15.79
N ARG A 131 6.01 12.91 16.09
CA ARG A 131 5.70 11.51 15.75
C ARG A 131 6.03 10.57 16.89
N CYS A 132 5.13 9.61 17.11
CA CYS A 132 5.41 8.42 17.91
C CYS A 132 5.83 7.30 16.93
N GLY A 133 7.13 7.03 16.85
CA GLY A 133 7.67 6.24 15.75
C GLY A 133 7.47 6.93 14.39
N GLU A 134 6.61 6.37 13.55
CA GLU A 134 6.23 6.99 12.27
C GLU A 134 4.81 7.59 12.30
N VAL A 135 4.04 7.44 13.38
CA VAL A 135 2.67 7.98 13.50
C VAL A 135 2.72 9.46 13.86
N PRO A 136 2.18 10.37 13.01
CA PRO A 136 2.10 11.79 13.36
C PRO A 136 1.10 12.01 14.49
N VAL A 137 1.47 12.84 15.46
CA VAL A 137 0.64 13.11 16.66
C VAL A 137 0.45 14.60 16.88
N VAL A 138 -0.70 14.98 17.45
CA VAL A 138 -1.12 16.35 17.78
C VAL A 138 -1.14 16.49 19.30
N ASN A 139 -0.61 17.60 19.82
CA ASN A 139 -0.59 17.88 21.27
C ASN A 139 -0.01 16.72 22.10
N TYR A 140 0.93 16.01 21.55
CA TYR A 140 1.58 14.83 22.15
C TYR A 140 3.07 14.87 21.81
N THR A 141 3.91 14.71 22.81
CA THR A 141 5.36 14.89 22.67
C THR A 141 6.07 13.55 22.47
N SER A 142 7.27 13.59 21.88
CA SER A 142 8.11 12.41 21.73
C SER A 142 8.51 11.76 23.07
N SER A 143 8.55 12.55 24.16
CA SER A 143 8.77 11.99 25.50
C SER A 143 7.56 11.18 25.99
N GLN A 144 6.34 11.62 25.71
CA GLN A 144 5.12 10.86 26.01
C GLN A 144 5.03 9.56 25.21
N CYS A 145 5.52 9.55 23.98
CA CYS A 145 5.58 8.31 23.17
C CYS A 145 6.39 7.19 23.83
N SER A 146 7.32 7.52 24.72
CA SER A 146 8.16 6.55 25.44
C SER A 146 7.57 6.14 26.79
N ASP A 147 6.52 6.80 27.24
CA ASP A 147 5.83 6.54 28.51
C ASP A 147 4.64 5.61 28.25
N THR A 148 4.81 4.33 28.53
CA THR A 148 3.78 3.29 28.34
C THR A 148 2.61 3.42 29.32
N SER A 149 2.64 4.37 30.25
CA SER A 149 1.53 4.65 31.17
C SER A 149 0.51 5.63 30.62
N VAL A 150 0.81 6.28 29.48
CA VAL A 150 -0.03 7.29 28.82
C VAL A 150 -0.10 6.95 27.35
N ASP A 151 -1.17 6.28 26.92
CA ASP A 151 -1.42 6.03 25.51
C ASP A 151 -2.02 7.27 24.83
N PRO A 152 -1.68 7.55 23.55
CA PRO A 152 -2.38 8.57 22.78
C PRO A 152 -3.85 8.16 22.58
N ASP A 153 -4.72 9.13 22.64
CA ASP A 153 -6.15 8.99 22.36
C ASP A 153 -6.52 9.59 20.99
N GLU A 154 -7.81 9.56 20.65
CA GLU A 154 -8.32 10.07 19.38
C GLU A 154 -7.91 11.53 19.13
N SER A 155 -7.84 12.37 20.17
CA SER A 155 -7.47 13.80 20.05
C SER A 155 -5.99 14.01 19.69
N ASN A 156 -5.17 12.99 19.87
CA ASN A 156 -3.75 13.01 19.52
C ASN A 156 -3.45 12.48 18.11
N LEU A 157 -4.43 11.88 17.43
CA LEU A 157 -4.24 11.27 16.14
C LEU A 157 -4.70 12.17 15.00
N VAL A 158 -4.07 12.04 13.84
CA VAL A 158 -4.52 12.70 12.61
C VAL A 158 -5.55 11.81 11.93
N THR A 159 -6.82 12.20 12.02
CA THR A 159 -7.96 11.41 11.53
C THR A 159 -8.48 11.95 10.21
N VAL A 160 -8.77 11.05 9.27
CA VAL A 160 -9.51 11.31 8.04
C VAL A 160 -10.99 11.06 8.34
N ASN A 161 -11.72 12.11 8.73
CA ASN A 161 -13.12 11.99 9.12
C ASN A 161 -14.00 11.49 7.98
N ASN A 162 -13.76 11.97 6.75
CA ASN A 162 -14.50 11.56 5.58
C ASN A 162 -13.74 11.90 4.29
N ILE A 163 -14.03 11.16 3.21
CA ILE A 163 -13.62 11.49 1.84
C ILE A 163 -14.90 11.61 1.01
N VAL A 164 -15.09 12.77 0.37
CA VAL A 164 -16.28 13.04 -0.43
C VAL A 164 -15.89 13.22 -1.91
N ILE A 165 -16.69 12.68 -2.81
CA ILE A 165 -16.58 12.89 -4.24
C ILE A 165 -17.25 14.24 -4.56
N ILE A 166 -16.46 15.21 -5.04
CA ILE A 166 -16.94 16.56 -5.36
C ILE A 166 -17.44 16.62 -6.80
N ASP A 167 -16.78 15.86 -7.67
CA ASP A 167 -17.10 15.77 -9.09
C ASP A 167 -16.82 14.33 -9.54
N ALA A 168 -17.82 13.69 -10.14
CA ALA A 168 -17.74 12.31 -10.61
C ALA A 168 -17.45 12.19 -12.11
N ASP A 169 -17.17 13.30 -12.80
CA ASP A 169 -16.78 13.26 -14.21
C ASP A 169 -15.36 12.66 -14.35
N PRO A 170 -15.19 11.51 -15.03
CA PRO A 170 -13.89 10.85 -15.18
C PRO A 170 -12.93 11.62 -16.09
N THR A 171 -13.33 12.75 -16.65
CA THR A 171 -12.51 13.59 -17.53
C THR A 171 -11.91 14.80 -16.81
N THR A 172 -12.15 14.98 -15.51
CA THR A 172 -11.67 16.13 -14.71
C THR A 172 -10.16 16.32 -14.77
N ALA A 173 -9.40 15.25 -15.00
CA ALA A 173 -7.94 15.28 -15.11
C ALA A 173 -7.41 15.64 -16.53
N ALA A 174 -8.29 15.87 -17.53
CA ALA A 174 -7.89 16.07 -18.92
C ALA A 174 -6.92 17.27 -19.13
N ASN A 175 -7.01 18.29 -18.27
CA ASN A 175 -6.16 19.48 -18.33
C ASN A 175 -4.91 19.37 -17.43
N LEU A 176 -4.71 18.24 -16.75
CA LEU A 176 -3.53 17.99 -15.96
C LEU A 176 -2.46 17.30 -16.80
N SER A 177 -1.20 17.57 -16.48
CA SER A 177 -0.05 16.99 -17.18
C SER A 177 0.82 16.22 -16.19
N PRO A 178 0.34 15.07 -15.66
CA PRO A 178 1.11 14.27 -14.73
C PRO A 178 2.40 13.74 -15.40
N LYS A 179 3.49 13.69 -14.64
CA LYS A 179 4.77 13.18 -15.14
C LYS A 179 4.66 11.68 -15.38
N SER A 180 5.00 11.21 -16.59
CA SER A 180 5.06 9.79 -16.91
C SER A 180 6.21 9.11 -16.17
N ASN A 181 6.01 7.85 -15.77
CA ASN A 181 7.06 6.99 -15.24
C ASN A 181 7.88 6.41 -16.39
N THR A 182 9.09 6.91 -16.58
CA THR A 182 10.04 6.42 -17.59
C THR A 182 11.09 5.48 -17.01
N LEU A 183 11.11 5.27 -15.67
CA LEU A 183 12.10 4.42 -15.01
C LEU A 183 11.67 2.95 -15.03
N ILE A 184 10.38 2.67 -15.13
CA ILE A 184 9.85 1.30 -15.18
C ILE A 184 10.31 0.56 -16.45
N ASP A 185 10.47 1.26 -17.56
CA ASP A 185 10.88 0.68 -18.83
C ASP A 185 12.35 0.23 -18.84
N ASN A 186 13.14 0.72 -17.88
CA ASN A 186 14.56 0.40 -17.72
C ASN A 186 14.81 -0.78 -16.75
N VAL A 187 13.77 -1.36 -16.17
CA VAL A 187 13.90 -2.55 -15.33
C VAL A 187 14.16 -3.75 -16.22
N PRO A 188 15.31 -4.44 -16.11
CA PRO A 188 15.57 -5.66 -16.88
C PRO A 188 14.43 -6.66 -16.65
N THR A 189 13.77 -7.07 -17.72
CA THR A 189 12.79 -8.16 -17.64
C THR A 189 13.51 -9.37 -17.05
N PRO A 190 13.02 -10.02 -15.98
CA PRO A 190 13.63 -11.24 -15.49
C PRO A 190 13.74 -12.21 -16.66
N THR A 191 14.96 -12.61 -17.00
CA THR A 191 15.17 -13.64 -18.02
C THR A 191 14.40 -14.87 -17.54
N PRO A 192 13.47 -15.44 -18.33
CA PRO A 192 12.81 -16.67 -17.95
C PRO A 192 13.89 -17.71 -17.60
N ASN A 193 13.80 -18.30 -16.42
CA ASN A 193 14.69 -19.41 -16.08
C ASN A 193 14.60 -20.42 -17.24
N PRO A 194 15.73 -20.88 -17.80
CA PRO A 194 15.70 -21.88 -18.81
C PRO A 194 14.89 -23.06 -18.30
N VAL A 195 13.82 -23.40 -19.03
CA VAL A 195 13.03 -24.60 -18.76
C VAL A 195 14.03 -25.75 -18.77
N PRO A 196 14.12 -26.58 -17.72
CA PRO A 196 15.01 -27.72 -17.72
C PRO A 196 14.70 -28.56 -18.98
N GLU A 197 15.69 -28.76 -19.83
CA GLU A 197 15.57 -29.59 -21.00
C GLU A 197 15.20 -31.00 -20.51
N PRO A 198 14.18 -31.67 -21.05
CA PRO A 198 13.81 -33.00 -20.61
C PRO A 198 15.01 -33.93 -20.78
N GLU A 199 15.48 -34.51 -19.69
CA GLU A 199 16.55 -35.50 -19.74
C GLU A 199 16.18 -36.59 -20.73
N LYS A 200 17.00 -36.76 -21.74
CA LYS A 200 16.89 -37.90 -22.67
C LYS A 200 17.08 -39.17 -21.86
N SER A 201 15.98 -39.89 -21.58
CA SER A 201 16.04 -41.20 -20.98
C SER A 201 16.81 -42.14 -21.88
N SER A 202 18.06 -42.43 -21.56
CA SER A 202 18.78 -43.55 -22.16
C SER A 202 18.18 -44.83 -21.60
N SER A 203 17.50 -45.56 -22.45
CA SER A 203 17.01 -46.91 -22.17
C SER A 203 18.18 -47.84 -21.86
N GLY A 204 18.19 -48.42 -20.66
CA GLY A 204 19.18 -49.40 -20.30
C GLY A 204 18.95 -50.02 -18.92
N SER A 205 18.42 -51.24 -18.95
CA SER A 205 18.55 -52.30 -17.94
C SER A 205 17.62 -52.32 -16.71
N LEU A 206 16.76 -53.32 -16.79
CA LEU A 206 16.02 -53.93 -15.70
C LEU A 206 16.97 -54.36 -14.54
N LEU A 207 16.65 -53.96 -13.31
CA LEU A 207 16.91 -54.75 -12.13
C LEU A 207 15.83 -54.49 -11.09
N THR A 208 15.11 -55.55 -10.77
CA THR A 208 14.13 -55.75 -9.72
C THR A 208 14.70 -55.58 -8.34
N SER A 209 14.02 -54.88 -7.45
CA SER A 209 14.07 -55.07 -5.97
C SER A 209 12.87 -54.37 -5.35
N LEU A 210 11.84 -55.06 -5.06
CA LEU A 210 11.30 -55.65 -3.85
C LEU A 210 11.19 -54.68 -2.62
N PHE A 211 9.97 -54.34 -2.34
CA PHE A 211 9.30 -54.07 -1.04
C PHE A 211 10.05 -53.49 0.16
N LEU A 212 9.47 -52.41 0.71
CA LEU A 212 9.02 -52.43 2.12
C LEU A 212 7.95 -51.39 2.40
N MET A 213 6.74 -51.84 2.69
CA MET A 213 5.68 -51.05 3.33
C MET A 213 6.06 -50.82 4.80
N VAL A 214 5.98 -49.54 5.25
CA VAL A 214 5.88 -49.24 6.68
C VAL A 214 4.69 -48.33 6.86
N GLY A 215 3.64 -48.89 7.47
CA GLY A 215 2.47 -48.18 7.91
C GLY A 215 2.79 -47.33 9.14
N ILE A 216 2.32 -46.07 9.12
CA ILE A 216 2.33 -45.23 10.32
C ILE A 216 0.88 -45.01 10.74
N VAL A 217 0.61 -45.53 11.93
CA VAL A 217 -0.65 -45.50 12.69
C VAL A 217 -0.96 -44.07 13.12
N GLY A 218 -2.14 -43.58 12.74
CA GLY A 218 -2.67 -42.31 13.20
C GLY A 218 -3.06 -42.37 14.70
N ARG A 219 -2.56 -41.44 15.48
CA ARG A 219 -2.96 -41.23 16.87
C ARG A 219 -3.86 -40.02 16.97
N ARG A 220 -5.18 -40.26 17.14
CA ARG A 220 -6.20 -39.24 17.45
C ARG A 220 -5.98 -38.77 18.91
N TYR A 221 -5.79 -37.44 19.06
CA TYR A 221 -5.95 -36.81 20.36
C TYR A 221 -7.40 -36.36 20.55
N ARG A 222 -8.04 -36.94 21.56
CA ARG A 222 -9.40 -36.60 22.01
C ARG A 222 -9.27 -35.52 23.08
N LYS A 223 -9.88 -34.33 22.83
CA LYS A 223 -10.02 -33.26 23.81
C LYS A 223 -11.16 -33.59 24.76
N LYS A 224 -10.90 -33.65 26.07
CA LYS A 224 -11.91 -33.68 27.13
C LYS A 224 -11.98 -32.29 27.77
N ARG A 225 -13.21 -31.80 27.84
CA ARG A 225 -13.83 -30.80 28.74
C ARG A 225 -12.99 -29.61 29.20
#